data_9e9b02ffaa7ad43c03491688b005ebf4
#
_entry.id   9e9b02ffaa7ad43c03491688b005ebf4
#
_cell.length_a   1.000
_cell.length_b   1.000
_cell.length_c   1.000
_cell.angle_alpha   90.00
_cell.angle_beta   90.00
_cell.angle_gamma   90.00
#
_symmetry.space_group_name_H-M   'P 1'
#
loop_
_entity.id
_entity.type
_entity.pdbx_description
1 polymer ?
#
loop_
_entity_poly.entity_id
_entity_poly.type
_entity_poly.pdbx_seq_one_letter_code
_entity_poly.pdbx_strand_id
1 'polypeptide(L)'
;MKTLIPFLLLVLINHFLLAPLIRKRLPVYVGLTVVLLVLFGAWCLSTGSRPDGPPPPAWQSEQAPPPPPEFDGRLPEPERSPRPLRPEVMKLIMGVLLVGVDLGAFFYVESRRKERRMKELQAENISQRLESLRYQINPHFFMNTLNNIHALVDIDPEKAKESIEEFSKMMRILLYDGDAPTIPLAKELDFVEHFISLMRLRYPEESVRIETVFPEDRSGVVPPLVMASFVENAFKHGVSYSSDSFISIKVERQEEKIVFLCSNSSHASEGDDRHGIGLENIRKRLNLLYGKAYTLSIDQEEGRYDVLMAIPSQPEIQVS
;
A
#
# COMPACT_ATOMS: atom_id res chain seq x y z
N MET A 1 47.17 -10.11 23.66
CA MET A 1 46.08 -9.15 24.06
C MET A 1 46.27 -7.76 23.47
N LYS A 2 47.46 -7.14 23.49
CA LYS A 2 47.69 -5.74 23.02
C LYS A 2 47.38 -5.52 21.53
N THR A 3 47.42 -6.53 20.67
CA THR A 3 47.16 -6.43 19.24
C THR A 3 45.67 -6.53 18.83
N LEU A 4 44.81 -7.09 19.71
CA LEU A 4 43.38 -7.27 19.42
C LEU A 4 42.54 -6.01 19.74
N ILE A 5 43.00 -5.20 20.68
CA ILE A 5 42.28 -4.00 21.14
C ILE A 5 41.99 -3.01 19.99
N PRO A 6 42.95 -2.66 19.10
CA PRO A 6 42.70 -1.73 18.03
C PRO A 6 41.69 -2.23 16.99
N PHE A 7 41.67 -3.55 16.71
CA PHE A 7 40.65 -4.14 15.84
C PHE A 7 39.26 -4.06 16.43
N LEU A 8 39.14 -4.34 17.74
CA LEU A 8 37.87 -4.20 18.43
C LEU A 8 37.38 -2.76 18.42
N LEU A 9 38.27 -1.79 18.72
CA LEU A 9 37.94 -0.37 18.66
C LEU A 9 37.50 0.06 17.25
N LEU A 10 38.18 -0.40 16.19
CA LEU A 10 37.83 -0.09 14.81
C LEU A 10 36.40 -0.51 14.51
N VAL A 11 35.99 -1.74 14.86
CA VAL A 11 34.65 -2.26 14.64
C VAL A 11 33.63 -1.55 15.50
N LEU A 12 33.90 -1.32 16.79
CA LEU A 12 32.98 -0.62 17.69
C LEU A 12 32.70 0.83 17.26
N ILE A 13 33.75 1.56 16.87
CA ILE A 13 33.60 2.95 16.39
C ILE A 13 32.80 2.93 15.08
N ASN A 14 33.10 2.04 14.14
CA ASN A 14 32.35 1.93 12.89
C ASN A 14 30.89 1.60 13.15
N HIS A 15 30.61 0.60 13.98
CA HIS A 15 29.25 0.10 14.22
C HIS A 15 28.39 1.09 15.00
N PHE A 16 28.87 1.60 16.13
CA PHE A 16 28.05 2.43 17.05
C PHE A 16 28.07 3.92 16.72
N LEU A 17 29.20 4.47 16.28
CA LEU A 17 29.30 5.89 15.96
C LEU A 17 29.04 6.21 14.50
N LEU A 18 29.59 5.44 13.55
CA LEU A 18 29.56 5.79 12.15
C LEU A 18 28.38 5.18 11.40
N ALA A 19 28.00 3.92 11.66
CA ALA A 19 26.91 3.26 10.94
C ALA A 19 25.56 4.02 11.01
N PRO A 20 25.16 4.68 12.11
CA PRO A 20 23.95 5.49 12.13
C PRO A 20 23.95 6.67 11.15
N LEU A 21 25.14 7.16 10.73
CA LEU A 21 25.27 8.26 9.76
C LEU A 21 24.93 7.83 8.32
N ILE A 22 24.98 6.53 8.01
CA ILE A 22 24.62 6.00 6.69
C ILE A 22 23.22 6.46 6.30
N ARG A 23 22.27 6.46 7.25
CA ARG A 23 20.86 6.85 7.01
C ARG A 23 20.67 8.34 6.72
N LYS A 24 21.51 9.20 7.35
CA LYS A 24 21.29 10.66 7.33
C LYS A 24 22.27 11.39 6.43
N ARG A 25 23.54 10.95 6.38
CA ARG A 25 24.64 11.68 5.73
C ARG A 25 25.67 10.69 5.18
N LEU A 26 25.32 9.90 4.18
CA LEU A 26 26.20 8.91 3.55
C LEU A 26 27.61 9.45 3.21
N PRO A 27 27.79 10.64 2.57
CA PRO A 27 29.13 11.13 2.27
C PRO A 27 29.96 11.41 3.52
N VAL A 28 29.33 11.83 4.63
CA VAL A 28 30.02 12.04 5.91
C VAL A 28 30.48 10.70 6.52
N TYR A 29 29.63 9.68 6.45
CA TYR A 29 29.99 8.33 6.86
C TYR A 29 31.21 7.82 6.09
N VAL A 30 31.20 7.89 4.76
CA VAL A 30 32.31 7.44 3.91
C VAL A 30 33.60 8.20 4.27
N GLY A 31 33.54 9.52 4.39
CA GLY A 31 34.70 10.33 4.76
C GLY A 31 35.30 9.94 6.13
N LEU A 32 34.46 9.80 7.15
CA LEU A 32 34.90 9.41 8.49
C LEU A 32 35.44 7.97 8.55
N THR A 33 34.85 7.03 7.81
CA THR A 33 35.34 5.65 7.72
C THR A 33 36.71 5.59 7.03
N VAL A 34 36.94 6.39 5.97
CA VAL A 34 38.25 6.49 5.33
C VAL A 34 39.28 7.06 6.30
N VAL A 35 38.95 8.13 7.03
CA VAL A 35 39.85 8.70 8.05
C VAL A 35 40.18 7.66 9.12
N LEU A 36 39.20 6.92 9.61
CA LEU A 36 39.37 5.85 10.60
C LEU A 36 40.32 4.74 10.08
N LEU A 37 40.16 4.32 8.83
CA LEU A 37 41.03 3.34 8.20
C LEU A 37 42.46 3.84 7.98
N VAL A 38 42.63 5.12 7.64
CA VAL A 38 43.94 5.76 7.51
C VAL A 38 44.67 5.81 8.87
N LEU A 39 43.99 6.21 9.95
CA LEU A 39 44.52 6.21 11.28
C LEU A 39 44.91 4.79 11.78
N PHE A 40 44.07 3.82 11.48
CA PHE A 40 44.35 2.41 11.76
C PHE A 40 45.58 1.92 10.98
N GLY A 41 45.71 2.28 9.69
CA GLY A 41 46.86 1.95 8.85
C GLY A 41 48.16 2.57 9.39
N ALA A 42 48.12 3.86 9.79
CA ALA A 42 49.26 4.53 10.41
C ALA A 42 49.69 3.84 11.70
N TRP A 43 48.71 3.41 12.52
CA TRP A 43 49.03 2.62 13.72
C TRP A 43 49.67 1.24 13.35
N CYS A 44 49.17 0.54 12.35
CA CYS A 44 49.75 -0.71 11.87
C CYS A 44 51.23 -0.56 11.48
N LEU A 45 51.54 0.55 10.76
CA LEU A 45 52.91 0.85 10.34
C LEU A 45 53.80 1.23 11.50
N SER A 46 53.31 1.97 12.51
CA SER A 46 54.07 2.35 13.68
C SER A 46 54.42 1.19 14.63
N THR A 47 53.60 0.13 14.59
CA THR A 47 53.78 -1.09 15.40
C THR A 47 54.55 -2.19 14.63
N GLY A 48 54.98 -1.92 13.41
CA GLY A 48 55.81 -2.82 12.63
C GLY A 48 57.16 -3.03 13.33
N SER A 49 57.44 -4.28 13.66
CA SER A 49 58.73 -4.63 14.25
C SER A 49 59.83 -4.29 13.27
N ARG A 50 60.78 -3.41 13.70
CA ARG A 50 62.06 -3.33 13.03
C ARG A 50 62.68 -4.73 13.03
N PRO A 51 63.26 -5.21 11.96
CA PRO A 51 64.08 -6.40 12.01
C PRO A 51 65.41 -6.02 12.71
N ASP A 52 65.36 -5.88 14.04
CA ASP A 52 66.53 -5.72 14.89
C ASP A 52 67.04 -7.13 15.22
N GLY A 53 67.47 -7.85 14.17
CA GLY A 53 68.46 -8.90 14.36
C GLY A 53 69.83 -8.19 14.36
N PRO A 54 70.70 -8.39 15.33
CA PRO A 54 72.09 -7.93 15.23
C PRO A 54 72.64 -8.46 13.89
N PRO A 55 73.49 -7.68 13.18
CA PRO A 55 74.15 -8.18 12.01
C PRO A 55 74.92 -9.46 12.36
N PRO A 56 74.93 -10.50 11.53
CA PRO A 56 75.66 -11.72 11.84
C PRO A 56 77.09 -11.38 12.18
N PRO A 57 77.63 -11.92 13.27
CA PRO A 57 78.95 -11.60 13.72
C PRO A 57 79.99 -11.81 12.63
N ALA A 58 80.91 -10.88 12.46
CA ALA A 58 81.89 -10.83 11.36
C ALA A 58 82.78 -12.09 11.25
N TRP A 59 82.87 -12.94 12.28
CA TRP A 59 83.59 -14.20 12.22
C TRP A 59 82.98 -15.29 11.34
N GLN A 60 81.71 -15.16 10.94
CA GLN A 60 81.07 -16.08 10.00
C GLN A 60 81.46 -15.82 8.53
N SER A 61 82.18 -14.77 8.24
CA SER A 61 82.68 -14.41 6.90
C SER A 61 84.07 -14.88 6.62
N GLU A 62 84.84 -15.36 7.65
CA GLU A 62 86.23 -15.76 7.46
C GLU A 62 86.44 -17.28 7.29
N GLN A 63 85.44 -18.11 7.39
CA GLN A 63 85.49 -19.51 7.18
C GLN A 63 84.64 -19.94 5.98
N ALA A 64 84.79 -19.28 4.84
CA ALA A 64 84.29 -19.85 3.59
C ALA A 64 85.20 -21.01 3.21
N PRO A 65 84.71 -22.26 3.03
CA PRO A 65 85.49 -23.33 2.48
C PRO A 65 86.03 -22.94 1.10
N PRO A 66 87.19 -23.42 0.69
CA PRO A 66 87.72 -23.14 -0.65
C PRO A 66 86.69 -23.51 -1.72
N PRO A 67 86.62 -22.74 -2.80
CA PRO A 67 85.68 -23.00 -3.86
C PRO A 67 85.89 -24.42 -4.39
N PRO A 68 84.80 -25.19 -4.57
CA PRO A 68 84.86 -26.46 -5.21
C PRO A 68 85.36 -26.28 -6.66
N PRO A 69 86.03 -27.27 -7.23
CA PRO A 69 86.59 -27.24 -8.59
C PRO A 69 85.41 -26.93 -9.57
N GLU A 70 85.73 -26.12 -10.59
CA GLU A 70 84.79 -25.63 -11.63
C GLU A 70 83.89 -26.78 -12.10
N PHE A 71 82.63 -26.68 -11.68
CA PHE A 71 81.53 -27.45 -12.21
C PHE A 71 80.85 -26.58 -13.26
N ASP A 72 81.13 -26.89 -14.53
CA ASP A 72 80.44 -26.28 -15.67
C ASP A 72 79.02 -26.87 -15.80
N GLY A 73 78.21 -26.49 -14.94
CA GLY A 73 76.80 -26.81 -14.88
C GLY A 73 76.02 -25.65 -14.38
N ARG A 74 75.17 -25.02 -15.24
CA ARG A 74 74.21 -24.02 -14.86
C ARG A 74 73.39 -24.49 -13.66
N LEU A 75 73.66 -23.94 -12.48
CA LEU A 75 72.82 -24.14 -11.32
C LEU A 75 71.39 -23.73 -11.68
N PRO A 76 70.35 -24.56 -11.42
CA PRO A 76 68.99 -24.12 -11.59
C PRO A 76 68.79 -22.87 -10.77
N GLU A 77 68.23 -21.81 -11.39
CA GLU A 77 67.85 -20.62 -10.68
C GLU A 77 66.97 -21.02 -9.49
N PRO A 78 67.25 -20.56 -8.27
CA PRO A 78 66.43 -20.88 -7.12
C PRO A 78 65.03 -20.36 -7.40
N GLU A 79 64.02 -21.26 -7.45
CA GLU A 79 62.62 -20.90 -7.51
C GLU A 79 62.36 -19.82 -6.45
N ARG A 80 62.06 -18.61 -6.90
CA ARG A 80 61.71 -17.51 -6.01
C ARG A 80 60.42 -17.87 -5.34
N SER A 81 60.49 -18.49 -4.15
CA SER A 81 59.33 -18.68 -3.29
C SER A 81 58.66 -17.30 -3.08
N PRO A 82 57.33 -17.21 -3.23
CA PRO A 82 56.63 -15.95 -3.03
C PRO A 82 56.97 -15.40 -1.64
N ARG A 83 57.50 -14.16 -1.60
CA ARG A 83 57.84 -13.53 -0.34
C ARG A 83 56.55 -13.38 0.51
N PRO A 84 56.53 -13.83 1.76
CA PRO A 84 55.37 -13.69 2.63
C PRO A 84 55.02 -12.19 2.76
N LEU A 85 53.72 -11.89 2.71
CA LEU A 85 53.21 -10.53 2.93
C LEU A 85 53.69 -9.99 4.27
N ARG A 86 54.12 -8.73 4.29
CA ARG A 86 54.54 -8.08 5.53
C ARG A 86 53.43 -8.12 6.56
N PRO A 87 53.70 -8.36 7.85
CA PRO A 87 52.67 -8.45 8.91
C PRO A 87 51.79 -7.23 8.98
N GLU A 88 52.32 -6.04 8.66
CA GLU A 88 51.59 -4.77 8.67
C GLU A 88 50.49 -4.78 7.59
N VAL A 89 50.80 -5.29 6.40
CA VAL A 89 49.85 -5.42 5.28
C VAL A 89 48.72 -6.39 5.66
N MET A 90 49.04 -7.48 6.31
CA MET A 90 48.05 -8.47 6.78
C MET A 90 47.10 -7.86 7.82
N LYS A 91 47.62 -7.07 8.74
CA LYS A 91 46.78 -6.32 9.74
C LYS A 91 45.83 -5.34 9.06
N LEU A 92 46.30 -4.60 8.06
CA LEU A 92 45.50 -3.67 7.29
C LEU A 92 44.37 -4.37 6.54
N ILE A 93 44.71 -5.46 5.83
CA ILE A 93 43.73 -6.30 5.10
C ILE A 93 42.65 -6.79 6.06
N MET A 94 43.04 -7.30 7.24
CA MET A 94 42.11 -7.79 8.26
C MET A 94 41.20 -6.66 8.77
N GLY A 95 41.72 -5.47 8.99
CA GLY A 95 40.94 -4.30 9.42
C GLY A 95 39.87 -3.92 8.37
N VAL A 96 40.28 -3.88 7.09
CA VAL A 96 39.34 -3.58 5.99
C VAL A 96 38.25 -4.66 5.88
N LEU A 97 38.62 -5.94 5.99
CA LEU A 97 37.67 -7.04 5.96
C LEU A 97 36.67 -6.97 7.11
N LEU A 98 37.12 -6.64 8.33
CA LEU A 98 36.25 -6.49 9.49
C LEU A 98 35.22 -5.35 9.29
N VAL A 99 35.67 -4.21 8.79
CA VAL A 99 34.75 -3.09 8.45
C VAL A 99 33.78 -3.49 7.35
N GLY A 100 34.24 -4.23 6.34
CA GLY A 100 33.39 -4.75 5.26
C GLY A 100 32.30 -5.70 5.75
N VAL A 101 32.66 -6.63 6.66
CA VAL A 101 31.68 -7.55 7.27
C VAL A 101 30.67 -6.80 8.13
N ASP A 102 31.13 -5.84 8.95
CA ASP A 102 30.25 -5.02 9.79
C ASP A 102 29.25 -4.21 8.93
N LEU A 103 29.74 -3.60 7.86
CA LEU A 103 28.89 -2.87 6.91
C LEU A 103 27.90 -3.80 6.20
N GLY A 104 28.32 -4.99 5.78
CA GLY A 104 27.46 -6.00 5.19
C GLY A 104 26.36 -6.45 6.15
N ALA A 105 26.70 -6.69 7.42
CA ALA A 105 25.73 -7.05 8.45
C ALA A 105 24.73 -5.90 8.70
N PHE A 106 25.21 -4.65 8.73
CA PHE A 106 24.34 -3.47 8.88
C PHE A 106 23.33 -3.37 7.71
N PHE A 107 23.78 -3.45 6.47
CA PHE A 107 22.90 -3.40 5.30
C PHE A 107 21.93 -4.60 5.27
N TYR A 108 22.36 -5.79 5.64
CA TYR A 108 21.49 -6.95 5.73
C TYR A 108 20.35 -6.74 6.73
N VAL A 109 20.66 -6.29 7.95
CA VAL A 109 19.65 -6.02 8.99
C VAL A 109 18.70 -4.90 8.56
N GLU A 110 19.24 -3.84 7.93
CA GLU A 110 18.44 -2.72 7.46
C GLU A 110 17.50 -3.11 6.32
N SER A 111 17.99 -3.93 5.36
CA SER A 111 17.17 -4.47 4.27
C SER A 111 16.02 -5.33 4.82
N ARG A 112 16.31 -6.19 5.80
CA ARG A 112 15.29 -7.01 6.47
C ARG A 112 14.25 -6.18 7.21
N ARG A 113 14.66 -5.08 7.85
CA ARG A 113 13.74 -4.15 8.53
C ARG A 113 12.82 -3.46 7.51
N LYS A 114 13.37 -3.00 6.38
CA LYS A 114 12.56 -2.38 5.30
C LYS A 114 11.55 -3.38 4.72
N GLU A 115 11.99 -4.61 4.47
CA GLU A 115 11.10 -5.67 3.95
C GLU A 115 9.94 -5.96 4.92
N ARG A 116 10.24 -6.09 6.23
CA ARG A 116 9.20 -6.28 7.25
C ARG A 116 8.22 -5.11 7.29
N ARG A 117 8.71 -3.88 7.28
CA ARG A 117 7.86 -2.69 7.30
C ARG A 117 6.99 -2.59 6.04
N MET A 118 7.51 -2.96 4.87
CA MET A 118 6.69 -3.03 3.65
C MET A 118 5.57 -4.08 3.77
N LYS A 119 5.86 -5.25 4.32
CA LYS A 119 4.85 -6.29 4.56
C LYS A 119 3.78 -5.85 5.58
N GLU A 120 4.19 -5.17 6.65
CA GLU A 120 3.26 -4.59 7.64
C GLU A 120 2.34 -3.55 7.00
N LEU A 121 2.89 -2.61 6.21
CA LEU A 121 2.11 -1.60 5.49
C LEU A 121 1.16 -2.23 4.45
N GLN A 122 1.60 -3.28 3.76
CA GLN A 122 0.74 -4.02 2.84
C GLN A 122 -0.41 -4.72 3.57
N ALA A 123 -0.13 -5.37 4.70
CA ALA A 123 -1.15 -6.01 5.52
C ALA A 123 -2.15 -4.99 6.09
N GLU A 124 -1.67 -3.83 6.56
CA GLU A 124 -2.52 -2.73 7.03
C GLU A 124 -3.40 -2.17 5.90
N ASN A 125 -2.84 -1.97 4.70
CA ASN A 125 -3.59 -1.52 3.53
C ASN A 125 -4.67 -2.52 3.12
N ILE A 126 -4.36 -3.83 3.15
CA ILE A 126 -5.34 -4.89 2.88
C ILE A 126 -6.44 -4.88 3.95
N SER A 127 -6.07 -4.72 5.23
CA SER A 127 -7.04 -4.64 6.33
C SER A 127 -7.96 -3.43 6.18
N GLN A 128 -7.42 -2.25 5.86
CA GLN A 128 -8.20 -1.04 5.61
C GLN A 128 -9.12 -1.19 4.39
N ARG A 129 -8.66 -1.86 3.32
CA ARG A 129 -9.50 -2.17 2.16
C ARG A 129 -10.63 -3.13 2.52
N LEU A 130 -10.34 -4.18 3.28
CA LEU A 130 -11.36 -5.13 3.76
C LEU A 130 -12.38 -4.45 4.70
N GLU A 131 -11.92 -3.52 5.53
CA GLU A 131 -12.80 -2.73 6.38
C GLU A 131 -13.67 -1.78 5.56
N SER A 132 -13.09 -1.10 4.56
CA SER A 132 -13.84 -0.26 3.61
C SER A 132 -14.88 -1.06 2.83
N LEU A 133 -14.55 -2.29 2.39
CA LEU A 133 -15.50 -3.20 1.74
C LEU A 133 -16.63 -3.61 2.68
N ARG A 134 -16.36 -3.85 3.96
CA ARG A 134 -17.40 -4.14 4.97
C ARG A 134 -18.37 -2.98 5.17
N TYR A 135 -17.90 -1.73 5.09
CA TYR A 135 -18.76 -0.54 5.20
C TYR A 135 -19.57 -0.24 3.93
N GLN A 136 -19.14 -0.73 2.75
CA GLN A 136 -19.93 -0.61 1.52
C GLN A 136 -21.10 -1.61 1.46
N ILE A 137 -21.04 -2.66 2.27
CA ILE A 137 -22.12 -3.62 2.42
C ILE A 137 -22.91 -3.24 3.68
N ASN A 138 -24.13 -2.75 3.53
CA ASN A 138 -25.04 -2.58 4.66
C ASN A 138 -25.51 -3.98 5.13
N PRO A 139 -24.92 -4.55 6.22
CA PRO A 139 -25.24 -5.93 6.65
C PRO A 139 -26.73 -6.07 6.99
N HIS A 140 -27.33 -5.00 7.47
CA HIS A 140 -28.74 -4.99 7.84
C HIS A 140 -29.66 -5.08 6.62
N PHE A 141 -29.31 -4.42 5.52
CA PHE A 141 -30.03 -4.57 4.25
C PHE A 141 -30.02 -6.03 3.77
N PHE A 142 -28.83 -6.64 3.73
CA PHE A 142 -28.68 -8.03 3.27
C PHE A 142 -29.44 -9.03 4.13
N MET A 143 -29.34 -8.90 5.45
CA MET A 143 -30.07 -9.77 6.37
C MET A 143 -31.58 -9.60 6.20
N ASN A 144 -32.08 -8.38 6.05
CA ASN A 144 -33.49 -8.14 5.84
C ASN A 144 -33.98 -8.68 4.49
N THR A 145 -33.20 -8.51 3.42
CA THR A 145 -33.53 -9.04 2.08
C THR A 145 -33.61 -10.57 2.13
N LEU A 146 -32.62 -11.25 2.74
CA LEU A 146 -32.63 -12.69 2.91
C LEU A 146 -33.82 -13.16 3.75
N ASN A 147 -34.15 -12.46 4.84
CA ASN A 147 -35.33 -12.80 5.66
C ASN A 147 -36.63 -12.63 4.87
N ASN A 148 -36.75 -11.60 4.04
CA ASN A 148 -37.92 -11.40 3.19
C ASN A 148 -38.05 -12.51 2.11
N ILE A 149 -36.91 -12.88 1.47
CA ILE A 149 -36.87 -13.98 0.53
C ILE A 149 -37.24 -15.31 1.21
N HIS A 150 -36.72 -15.56 2.41
CA HIS A 150 -37.06 -16.74 3.20
C HIS A 150 -38.57 -16.82 3.50
N ALA A 151 -39.17 -15.69 3.90
CA ALA A 151 -40.62 -15.63 4.13
C ALA A 151 -41.45 -15.90 2.84
N LEU A 152 -40.93 -15.50 1.66
CA LEU A 152 -41.58 -15.74 0.38
C LEU A 152 -41.53 -17.21 -0.06
N VAL A 153 -40.57 -18.01 0.42
CA VAL A 153 -40.43 -19.42 0.01
C VAL A 153 -41.71 -20.20 0.26
N ASP A 154 -42.41 -19.94 1.36
CA ASP A 154 -43.65 -20.65 1.73
C ASP A 154 -44.91 -19.96 1.16
N ILE A 155 -44.83 -18.67 0.79
CA ILE A 155 -46.00 -17.87 0.37
C ILE A 155 -46.08 -17.83 -1.16
N ASP A 156 -44.95 -17.55 -1.84
CA ASP A 156 -44.82 -17.42 -3.30
C ASP A 156 -43.42 -17.91 -3.73
N PRO A 157 -43.26 -19.23 -3.95
CA PRO A 157 -41.97 -19.81 -4.30
C PRO A 157 -41.36 -19.29 -5.61
N GLU A 158 -42.18 -18.91 -6.60
CA GLU A 158 -41.66 -18.37 -7.85
C GLU A 158 -41.09 -16.97 -7.64
N LYS A 159 -41.78 -16.12 -6.90
CA LYS A 159 -41.27 -14.79 -6.52
C LYS A 159 -40.04 -14.89 -5.62
N ALA A 160 -39.93 -15.90 -4.76
CA ALA A 160 -38.74 -16.17 -3.97
C ALA A 160 -37.52 -16.51 -4.89
N LYS A 161 -37.71 -17.33 -5.93
CA LYS A 161 -36.65 -17.66 -6.90
C LYS A 161 -36.19 -16.44 -7.67
N GLU A 162 -37.11 -15.63 -8.20
CA GLU A 162 -36.82 -14.38 -8.89
C GLU A 162 -36.00 -13.46 -7.99
N SER A 163 -36.40 -13.33 -6.72
CA SER A 163 -35.71 -12.50 -5.72
C SER A 163 -34.30 -12.98 -5.42
N ILE A 164 -34.05 -14.30 -5.39
CA ILE A 164 -32.70 -14.88 -5.24
C ILE A 164 -31.85 -14.53 -6.46
N GLU A 165 -32.40 -14.60 -7.66
CA GLU A 165 -31.69 -14.24 -8.89
C GLU A 165 -31.30 -12.75 -8.90
N GLU A 166 -32.24 -11.87 -8.58
CA GLU A 166 -31.98 -10.42 -8.49
C GLU A 166 -30.91 -10.11 -7.42
N PHE A 167 -31.03 -10.72 -6.25
CA PHE A 167 -30.04 -10.59 -5.19
C PHE A 167 -28.66 -11.09 -5.61
N SER A 168 -28.59 -12.22 -6.32
CA SER A 168 -27.33 -12.78 -6.82
C SER A 168 -26.67 -11.88 -7.86
N LYS A 169 -27.45 -11.27 -8.77
CA LYS A 169 -26.96 -10.32 -9.77
C LYS A 169 -26.38 -9.08 -9.10
N MET A 170 -27.11 -8.50 -8.15
CA MET A 170 -26.68 -7.37 -7.36
C MET A 170 -25.39 -7.65 -6.59
N MET A 171 -25.31 -8.81 -5.91
CA MET A 171 -24.10 -9.25 -5.18
C MET A 171 -22.90 -9.40 -6.09
N ARG A 172 -23.08 -9.86 -7.31
CA ARG A 172 -22.00 -10.00 -8.29
C ARG A 172 -21.38 -8.64 -8.61
N ILE A 173 -22.20 -7.63 -8.91
CA ILE A 173 -21.72 -6.26 -9.19
C ILE A 173 -20.95 -5.73 -7.97
N LEU A 174 -21.49 -5.89 -6.78
CA LEU A 174 -20.87 -5.44 -5.54
C LEU A 174 -19.48 -6.06 -5.31
N LEU A 175 -19.37 -7.38 -5.47
CA LEU A 175 -18.14 -8.13 -5.13
C LEU A 175 -17.04 -7.96 -6.19
N TYR A 176 -17.38 -7.81 -7.46
CA TYR A 176 -16.39 -7.78 -8.54
C TYR A 176 -16.08 -6.37 -9.05
N ASP A 177 -17.05 -5.46 -8.97
CA ASP A 177 -16.92 -4.12 -9.55
C ASP A 177 -16.82 -3.01 -8.46
N GLY A 178 -17.13 -3.32 -7.22
CA GLY A 178 -17.20 -2.33 -6.12
C GLY A 178 -15.88 -1.60 -5.83
N ASP A 179 -14.74 -2.24 -6.06
CA ASP A 179 -13.40 -1.68 -5.83
C ASP A 179 -12.80 -0.95 -7.03
N ALA A 180 -13.44 -1.02 -8.18
CA ALA A 180 -12.97 -0.31 -9.36
C ALA A 180 -13.06 1.21 -9.16
N PRO A 181 -12.14 2.03 -9.72
CA PRO A 181 -12.27 3.48 -9.67
C PRO A 181 -13.55 3.95 -10.34
N THR A 182 -13.92 3.34 -11.46
CA THR A 182 -15.15 3.60 -12.21
C THR A 182 -15.70 2.31 -12.81
N ILE A 183 -17.02 2.27 -13.03
CA ILE A 183 -17.72 1.19 -13.73
C ILE A 183 -18.59 1.76 -14.87
N PRO A 184 -18.96 0.96 -15.87
CA PRO A 184 -19.94 1.37 -16.87
C PRO A 184 -21.24 1.85 -16.21
N LEU A 185 -21.83 2.93 -16.74
CA LEU A 185 -23.14 3.44 -16.27
C LEU A 185 -24.20 2.33 -16.30
N ALA A 186 -24.20 1.48 -17.34
CA ALA A 186 -25.10 0.35 -17.43
C ALA A 186 -25.08 -0.54 -16.18
N LYS A 187 -23.89 -0.88 -15.66
CA LYS A 187 -23.76 -1.72 -14.45
C LYS A 187 -24.27 -1.04 -13.18
N GLU A 188 -24.04 0.26 -13.05
CA GLU A 188 -24.57 1.03 -11.92
C GLU A 188 -26.09 1.09 -11.95
N LEU A 189 -26.67 1.31 -13.16
CA LEU A 189 -28.13 1.29 -13.35
C LEU A 189 -28.71 -0.09 -13.10
N ASP A 190 -28.08 -1.16 -13.60
CA ASP A 190 -28.51 -2.52 -13.35
C ASP A 190 -28.52 -2.82 -11.83
N PHE A 191 -27.49 -2.36 -11.09
CA PHE A 191 -27.46 -2.48 -9.62
C PHE A 191 -28.66 -1.75 -8.97
N VAL A 192 -28.92 -0.50 -9.39
CA VAL A 192 -30.03 0.29 -8.85
C VAL A 192 -31.38 -0.35 -9.18
N GLU A 193 -31.58 -0.87 -10.39
CA GLU A 193 -32.81 -1.58 -10.79
C GLU A 193 -33.05 -2.83 -9.94
N HIS A 194 -32.00 -3.68 -9.75
CA HIS A 194 -32.09 -4.87 -8.90
C HIS A 194 -32.37 -4.49 -7.44
N PHE A 195 -31.70 -3.45 -6.93
CA PHE A 195 -31.93 -2.94 -5.58
C PHE A 195 -33.38 -2.49 -5.39
N ILE A 196 -33.94 -1.69 -6.30
CA ILE A 196 -35.33 -1.22 -6.25
C ILE A 196 -36.30 -2.41 -6.33
N SER A 197 -36.04 -3.40 -7.20
CA SER A 197 -36.85 -4.62 -7.28
C SER A 197 -36.93 -5.33 -5.94
N LEU A 198 -35.79 -5.52 -5.25
CA LEU A 198 -35.76 -6.14 -3.91
C LEU A 198 -36.46 -5.26 -2.85
N MET A 199 -36.36 -3.92 -2.94
CA MET A 199 -37.04 -3.03 -2.01
C MET A 199 -38.58 -3.04 -2.19
N ARG A 200 -39.08 -3.25 -3.40
CA ARG A 200 -40.52 -3.42 -3.67
C ARG A 200 -41.12 -4.65 -2.98
N LEU A 201 -40.29 -5.67 -2.66
CA LEU A 201 -40.75 -6.82 -1.84
C LEU A 201 -41.00 -6.43 -0.39
N ARG A 202 -40.25 -5.45 0.09
CA ARG A 202 -40.36 -4.98 1.48
C ARG A 202 -41.39 -3.89 1.67
N TYR A 203 -41.56 -3.03 0.64
CA TYR A 203 -42.45 -1.89 0.67
C TYR A 203 -43.46 -2.03 -0.47
N PRO A 204 -44.68 -2.52 -0.20
CA PRO A 204 -45.73 -2.63 -1.20
C PRO A 204 -46.15 -1.23 -1.71
N GLU A 205 -46.77 -1.20 -2.90
CA GLU A 205 -47.14 0.05 -3.61
C GLU A 205 -48.05 0.95 -2.81
N GLU A 206 -48.83 0.37 -1.91
CA GLU A 206 -49.73 1.13 -1.01
C GLU A 206 -48.91 1.91 0.06
N SER A 207 -47.69 1.53 0.34
CA SER A 207 -46.87 2.15 1.39
C SER A 207 -45.91 3.21 0.84
N VAL A 208 -45.46 3.06 -0.43
CA VAL A 208 -44.53 4.01 -1.06
C VAL A 208 -44.71 4.04 -2.55
N ARG A 209 -44.87 5.24 -3.11
CA ARG A 209 -44.87 5.43 -4.57
C ARG A 209 -43.43 5.55 -5.07
N ILE A 210 -43.00 4.60 -5.90
CA ILE A 210 -41.64 4.55 -6.47
C ILE A 210 -41.72 4.82 -7.96
N GLU A 211 -41.15 5.94 -8.41
CA GLU A 211 -41.05 6.34 -9.81
C GLU A 211 -39.58 6.28 -10.25
N THR A 212 -39.33 5.64 -11.39
CA THR A 212 -37.98 5.51 -11.96
C THR A 212 -37.98 5.91 -13.43
N VAL A 213 -36.99 6.71 -13.84
CA VAL A 213 -36.75 7.09 -15.22
C VAL A 213 -35.26 6.89 -15.53
N PHE A 214 -34.94 5.94 -16.38
CA PHE A 214 -33.58 5.67 -16.80
C PHE A 214 -33.37 5.93 -18.29
N PRO A 215 -32.18 6.38 -18.72
CA PRO A 215 -31.91 6.67 -20.11
C PRO A 215 -31.80 5.37 -20.96
N GLU A 216 -32.17 5.46 -22.22
CA GLU A 216 -31.90 4.38 -23.18
C GLU A 216 -30.41 4.26 -23.48
N ASP A 217 -29.71 5.40 -23.63
CA ASP A 217 -28.26 5.44 -23.75
C ASP A 217 -27.62 5.30 -22.36
N ARG A 218 -27.08 4.10 -22.07
CA ARG A 218 -26.37 3.78 -20.83
C ARG A 218 -24.84 3.87 -20.98
N SER A 219 -24.36 4.60 -21.99
CA SER A 219 -22.93 4.82 -22.20
C SER A 219 -22.32 5.74 -21.17
N GLY A 220 -21.00 5.61 -20.95
CA GLY A 220 -20.25 6.39 -19.96
C GLY A 220 -19.85 5.55 -18.76
N VAL A 221 -19.11 6.19 -17.85
CA VAL A 221 -18.60 5.55 -16.63
C VAL A 221 -18.89 6.39 -15.41
N VAL A 222 -19.12 5.74 -14.28
CA VAL A 222 -19.44 6.36 -13.00
C VAL A 222 -18.66 5.70 -11.87
N PRO A 223 -18.47 6.37 -10.73
CA PRO A 223 -17.96 5.69 -9.54
C PRO A 223 -18.95 4.60 -9.11
N PRO A 224 -18.51 3.36 -8.80
CA PRO A 224 -19.43 2.31 -8.41
C PRO A 224 -20.20 2.66 -7.13
N LEU A 225 -21.48 2.27 -7.11
CA LEU A 225 -22.41 2.38 -5.99
C LEU A 225 -22.69 3.83 -5.53
N VAL A 226 -22.34 4.84 -6.33
CA VAL A 226 -22.61 6.25 -5.97
C VAL A 226 -24.08 6.57 -6.02
N MET A 227 -24.79 6.14 -7.08
CA MET A 227 -26.23 6.32 -7.22
C MET A 227 -26.98 5.40 -6.23
N ALA A 228 -26.53 4.15 -6.12
CA ALA A 228 -27.09 3.18 -5.18
C ALA A 228 -27.09 3.68 -3.74
N SER A 229 -26.03 4.41 -3.31
CA SER A 229 -25.96 4.97 -1.97
C SER A 229 -27.04 6.02 -1.71
N PHE A 230 -27.36 6.87 -2.69
CA PHE A 230 -28.46 7.84 -2.56
C PHE A 230 -29.82 7.16 -2.59
N VAL A 231 -29.99 6.15 -3.43
CA VAL A 231 -31.22 5.36 -3.47
C VAL A 231 -31.45 4.60 -2.14
N GLU A 232 -30.40 4.01 -1.56
CA GLU A 232 -30.49 3.37 -0.24
C GLU A 232 -30.93 4.38 0.83
N ASN A 233 -30.35 5.59 0.83
CA ASN A 233 -30.73 6.66 1.74
C ASN A 233 -32.20 7.09 1.55
N ALA A 234 -32.66 7.16 0.29
CA ALA A 234 -34.06 7.49 -0.01
C ALA A 234 -35.05 6.45 0.58
N PHE A 235 -34.75 5.17 0.49
CA PHE A 235 -35.56 4.12 1.12
C PHE A 235 -35.47 4.15 2.64
N LYS A 236 -34.27 4.39 3.19
CA LYS A 236 -34.05 4.39 4.64
C LYS A 236 -34.76 5.53 5.35
N HIS A 237 -34.77 6.72 4.74
CA HIS A 237 -35.27 7.94 5.37
C HIS A 237 -36.57 8.48 4.75
N GLY A 238 -36.89 8.03 3.53
CA GLY A 238 -38.06 8.51 2.78
C GLY A 238 -39.31 7.66 2.93
N VAL A 239 -39.24 6.48 3.55
CA VAL A 239 -40.40 5.60 3.70
C VAL A 239 -40.92 5.62 5.14
N SER A 240 -42.21 5.91 5.29
CA SER A 240 -42.94 5.85 6.58
C SER A 240 -44.15 4.93 6.43
N TYR A 241 -44.46 4.17 7.47
CA TYR A 241 -45.71 3.39 7.52
C TYR A 241 -46.90 4.18 8.00
N SER A 242 -46.69 5.42 8.46
CA SER A 242 -47.74 6.28 9.06
C SER A 242 -48.16 7.42 8.16
N SER A 243 -47.49 7.66 7.03
CA SER A 243 -47.75 8.76 6.11
C SER A 243 -47.44 8.40 4.67
N ASP A 244 -48.07 9.05 3.73
CA ASP A 244 -47.77 8.88 2.30
C ASP A 244 -46.32 9.13 2.01
N SER A 245 -45.67 8.19 1.34
CA SER A 245 -44.27 8.26 1.03
C SER A 245 -44.06 8.14 -0.47
N PHE A 246 -43.05 8.87 -0.97
CA PHE A 246 -42.65 8.74 -2.38
C PHE A 246 -41.10 8.67 -2.51
N ILE A 247 -40.65 8.01 -3.57
CA ILE A 247 -39.26 8.00 -4.03
C ILE A 247 -39.29 8.20 -5.54
N SER A 248 -38.60 9.19 -6.05
CA SER A 248 -38.46 9.48 -7.47
C SER A 248 -36.97 9.44 -7.84
N ILE A 249 -36.61 8.58 -8.79
CA ILE A 249 -35.23 8.42 -9.24
C ILE A 249 -35.20 8.67 -10.74
N LYS A 250 -34.41 9.65 -11.16
CA LYS A 250 -34.25 9.98 -12.57
C LYS A 250 -32.77 10.04 -12.93
N VAL A 251 -32.39 9.35 -13.99
CA VAL A 251 -31.05 9.43 -14.57
C VAL A 251 -31.17 9.88 -16.01
N GLU A 252 -30.40 10.88 -16.38
CA GLU A 252 -30.32 11.40 -17.72
C GLU A 252 -28.89 11.29 -18.25
N ARG A 253 -28.74 10.80 -19.48
CA ARG A 253 -27.48 10.83 -20.22
C ARG A 253 -27.51 12.02 -21.18
N GLN A 254 -26.75 13.05 -20.85
CA GLN A 254 -26.50 14.19 -21.71
C GLN A 254 -25.19 13.98 -22.46
N GLU A 255 -24.92 14.74 -23.53
CA GLU A 255 -23.74 14.49 -24.42
C GLU A 255 -22.42 14.25 -23.67
N GLU A 256 -22.11 15.08 -22.68
CA GLU A 256 -20.86 14.99 -21.92
C GLU A 256 -21.05 14.70 -20.42
N LYS A 257 -22.30 14.62 -19.95
CA LYS A 257 -22.62 14.51 -18.53
C LYS A 257 -23.64 13.42 -18.27
N ILE A 258 -23.57 12.88 -17.09
CA ILE A 258 -24.58 12.01 -16.49
C ILE A 258 -25.20 12.81 -15.34
N VAL A 259 -26.51 12.99 -15.39
CA VAL A 259 -27.29 13.71 -14.37
C VAL A 259 -28.16 12.70 -13.63
N PHE A 260 -28.01 12.66 -12.32
CA PHE A 260 -28.78 11.84 -11.39
C PHE A 260 -29.58 12.74 -10.47
N LEU A 261 -30.89 12.49 -10.41
CA LEU A 261 -31.81 13.14 -9.51
C LEU A 261 -32.48 12.07 -8.64
N CYS A 262 -32.50 12.30 -7.34
CA CYS A 262 -33.19 11.44 -6.40
C CYS A 262 -33.96 12.31 -5.42
N SER A 263 -35.27 12.14 -5.39
CA SER A 263 -36.16 12.86 -4.51
C SER A 263 -36.96 11.89 -3.66
N ASN A 264 -37.09 12.16 -2.39
CA ASN A 264 -37.91 11.35 -1.50
C ASN A 264 -38.64 12.20 -0.46
N SER A 265 -39.73 11.66 0.08
CA SER A 265 -40.37 12.23 1.25
C SER A 265 -39.39 12.29 2.42
N SER A 266 -39.45 13.37 3.21
CA SER A 266 -38.65 13.55 4.42
C SER A 266 -39.57 13.53 5.63
N HIS A 267 -39.40 12.53 6.49
CA HIS A 267 -40.15 12.45 7.74
C HIS A 267 -39.24 12.91 8.86
N ALA A 268 -39.63 13.94 9.59
CA ALA A 268 -38.87 14.47 10.72
C ALA A 268 -38.66 13.38 11.77
N SER A 269 -37.47 12.78 11.83
CA SER A 269 -37.01 11.98 12.95
C SER A 269 -36.02 12.80 13.75
N GLU A 270 -36.38 13.21 14.95
CA GLU A 270 -35.47 13.81 15.91
C GLU A 270 -34.38 12.76 16.22
N GLY A 271 -33.13 13.01 15.84
CA GLY A 271 -31.97 12.33 16.42
C GLY A 271 -31.06 11.49 15.56
N ASP A 272 -31.10 11.53 14.21
CA ASP A 272 -30.13 10.77 13.41
C ASP A 272 -29.01 11.65 12.81
N ASP A 273 -28.04 12.03 13.65
CA ASP A 273 -26.84 12.80 13.30
C ASP A 273 -25.84 12.01 12.39
N ARG A 274 -26.21 10.81 11.90
CA ARG A 274 -25.31 9.96 11.09
C ARG A 274 -25.31 10.26 9.59
N HIS A 275 -25.95 11.34 9.16
CA HIS A 275 -25.97 11.76 7.74
C HIS A 275 -24.61 12.17 7.18
N GLY A 276 -23.58 12.36 8.01
CA GLY A 276 -22.28 12.93 7.62
C GLY A 276 -21.33 11.97 6.88
N ILE A 277 -21.21 10.71 7.32
CA ILE A 277 -20.08 9.84 6.92
C ILE A 277 -20.23 9.35 5.48
N GLY A 278 -21.40 8.90 5.07
CA GLY A 278 -21.63 8.39 3.71
C GLY A 278 -21.47 9.48 2.65
N LEU A 279 -22.08 10.63 2.90
CA LEU A 279 -22.01 11.79 1.99
C LEU A 279 -20.60 12.36 1.86
N GLU A 280 -19.86 12.44 2.97
CA GLU A 280 -18.45 12.87 2.95
C GLU A 280 -17.58 11.96 2.10
N ASN A 281 -17.79 10.66 2.19
CA ASN A 281 -17.07 9.66 1.38
C ASN A 281 -17.41 9.78 -0.11
N ILE A 282 -18.68 9.99 -0.46
CA ILE A 282 -19.12 10.26 -1.83
C ILE A 282 -18.43 11.54 -2.36
N ARG A 283 -18.45 12.64 -1.60
CA ARG A 283 -17.77 13.88 -1.99
C ARG A 283 -16.28 13.71 -2.18
N LYS A 284 -15.59 13.01 -1.28
CA LYS A 284 -14.15 12.70 -1.41
C LYS A 284 -13.88 11.92 -2.70
N ARG A 285 -14.71 10.92 -3.00
CA ARG A 285 -14.56 10.08 -4.20
C ARG A 285 -14.79 10.88 -5.48
N LEU A 286 -15.85 11.70 -5.52
CA LEU A 286 -16.14 12.58 -6.66
C LEU A 286 -15.03 13.63 -6.86
N ASN A 287 -14.49 14.20 -5.79
CA ASN A 287 -13.35 15.12 -5.87
C ASN A 287 -12.10 14.47 -6.44
N LEU A 288 -11.80 13.22 -6.05
CA LEU A 288 -10.64 12.47 -6.57
C LEU A 288 -10.75 12.16 -8.06
N LEU A 289 -11.96 11.86 -8.55
CA LEU A 289 -12.17 11.44 -9.94
C LEU A 289 -12.43 12.61 -10.89
N TYR A 290 -13.11 13.65 -10.42
CA TYR A 290 -13.61 14.75 -11.27
C TYR A 290 -13.10 16.13 -10.87
N GLY A 291 -12.34 16.25 -9.76
CA GLY A 291 -11.85 17.53 -9.27
C GLY A 291 -12.99 18.52 -9.01
N LYS A 292 -13.08 19.58 -9.79
CA LYS A 292 -14.15 20.59 -9.74
C LYS A 292 -15.21 20.43 -10.83
N ALA A 293 -15.10 19.39 -11.66
CA ALA A 293 -15.97 19.23 -12.83
C ALA A 293 -17.33 18.56 -12.52
N TYR A 294 -17.62 18.23 -11.27
CA TYR A 294 -18.90 17.69 -10.85
C TYR A 294 -19.74 18.71 -10.08
N THR A 295 -21.06 18.49 -10.05
CA THR A 295 -22.00 19.20 -9.18
C THR A 295 -22.68 18.18 -8.28
N LEU A 296 -22.77 18.47 -6.98
CA LEU A 296 -23.57 17.72 -6.01
C LEU A 296 -24.31 18.71 -5.11
N SER A 297 -25.60 18.87 -5.35
CA SER A 297 -26.54 19.64 -4.52
C SER A 297 -27.42 18.70 -3.74
N ILE A 298 -27.66 19.05 -2.51
CA ILE A 298 -28.59 18.35 -1.62
C ILE A 298 -29.44 19.45 -0.96
N ASP A 299 -30.72 19.39 -1.23
CA ASP A 299 -31.69 20.31 -0.69
C ASP A 299 -32.68 19.55 0.20
N GLN A 300 -32.93 20.09 1.38
CA GLN A 300 -33.86 19.51 2.32
C GLN A 300 -34.89 20.60 2.68
N GLU A 301 -36.10 20.38 2.22
CA GLU A 301 -37.25 21.21 2.55
C GLU A 301 -38.21 20.45 3.47
N GLU A 302 -39.21 21.11 4.02
CA GLU A 302 -40.21 20.48 4.86
C GLU A 302 -40.97 19.39 4.06
N GLY A 303 -40.81 18.14 4.48
CA GLY A 303 -41.43 16.97 3.86
C GLY A 303 -40.73 16.41 2.63
N ARG A 304 -39.57 16.95 2.19
CA ARG A 304 -38.89 16.53 0.98
C ARG A 304 -37.39 16.63 1.10
N TYR A 305 -36.68 15.63 0.52
CA TYR A 305 -35.24 15.59 0.41
C TYR A 305 -34.87 15.36 -1.05
N ASP A 306 -34.07 16.25 -1.62
CA ASP A 306 -33.68 16.26 -3.02
C ASP A 306 -32.15 16.15 -3.17
N VAL A 307 -31.70 15.25 -4.03
CA VAL A 307 -30.30 15.09 -4.42
C VAL A 307 -30.20 15.32 -5.92
N LEU A 308 -29.31 16.23 -6.32
CA LEU A 308 -28.90 16.42 -7.71
C LEU A 308 -27.39 16.17 -7.79
N MET A 309 -26.99 15.19 -8.59
CA MET A 309 -25.60 14.92 -8.94
C MET A 309 -25.44 15.01 -10.45
N ALA A 310 -24.46 15.81 -10.92
CA ALA A 310 -24.08 15.88 -12.31
C ALA A 310 -22.56 15.64 -12.41
N ILE A 311 -22.15 14.64 -13.17
CA ILE A 311 -20.77 14.23 -13.36
C ILE A 311 -20.43 14.13 -14.85
N PRO A 312 -19.18 14.40 -15.26
CA PRO A 312 -18.73 14.08 -16.63
C PRO A 312 -18.91 12.59 -16.95
N SER A 313 -19.33 12.29 -18.18
CA SER A 313 -19.53 10.89 -18.63
C SER A 313 -18.22 10.09 -18.73
N GLN A 314 -17.07 10.78 -18.73
CA GLN A 314 -15.74 10.22 -18.64
C GLN A 314 -14.93 11.06 -17.64
N PRO A 315 -14.32 10.48 -16.62
CA PRO A 315 -13.45 11.20 -15.70
C PRO A 315 -12.16 11.60 -16.42
N GLU A 316 -11.74 12.84 -16.25
CA GLU A 316 -10.36 13.23 -16.54
C GLU A 316 -9.49 12.70 -15.40
N ILE A 317 -9.02 11.45 -15.52
CA ILE A 317 -8.11 10.87 -14.53
C ILE A 317 -6.81 11.68 -14.60
N GLN A 318 -6.63 12.63 -13.70
CA GLN A 318 -5.33 13.24 -13.46
C GLN A 318 -4.43 12.14 -12.82
N VAL A 319 -3.69 11.42 -13.67
CA VAL A 319 -2.59 10.56 -13.22
C VAL A 319 -1.50 11.48 -12.70
N SER A 320 -1.43 11.66 -11.37
CA SER A 320 -0.33 12.30 -10.67
C SER A 320 0.74 11.28 -10.34
#